data_76c980e1aa831aa8eb54eefb521d96d3
#
_entry.id   76c980e1aa831aa8eb54eefb521d96d3
#
_cell.length_a   1.000
_cell.length_b   1.000
_cell.length_c   1.000
_cell.angle_alpha   90.00
_cell.angle_beta   90.00
_cell.angle_gamma   90.00
#
_symmetry.space_group_name_H-M   'P 1'
#
loop_
_entity.id
_entity.type
_entity.pdbx_description
1 polymer ?
#
loop_
_entity_poly.entity_id
_entity_poly.type
_entity_poly.pdbx_seq_one_letter_code
_entity_poly.pdbx_strand_id
1 'polypeptide(L)'
;MSINRKKIWSLSWPVIIANFTIPLVGLTDTVIMGHMPNSLYIASIAFGGIVFNFVYAGLNFLRMGTTGITAQKIGEKNHEEVFFSLIRPLLLAFFIGIFIYLLKNNIYNFSLYFLTPNKEVQDLFKEYLFIRLIGLPFGLINMVFLGWFFGMQKTKSVMLQLIIINFANIISSIYFSIILDLGIYGVAIGSVIAQFSGLLISILMFSNFYKNLNFQKFNIKKIINFQSFAPLFLISKNLFLRTFFLVFVQAYLIKKSGLIGVNELATMEILLVIFSLSSYSLDAFAHSAETLVGNSIGSKNKNDLYKSIKSSTELAIIFSLIIGFIFYFFGNYLIAIFTDIKILRMLTAEIWALVIITPFISTLAFQLDGIFIGATLAKEMRNSIMIACLIFYFTLEFIIDDSLNLKNLYSCFLLFLIIRGIVLTMYLKRVFNLTTNQ
;
A
#
# COMPACT_ATOMS: atom_id res chain seq x y z
N MET A 1 10.21 26.08 9.24
CA MET A 1 11.41 25.26 8.95
C MET A 1 11.59 25.15 7.46
N SER A 2 12.77 25.51 6.91
CA SER A 2 13.01 25.41 5.46
C SER A 2 12.96 23.96 4.99
N ILE A 3 12.29 23.71 3.87
CA ILE A 3 12.21 22.40 3.24
C ILE A 3 13.57 22.10 2.60
N ASN A 4 14.25 21.07 3.09
CA ASN A 4 15.54 20.63 2.62
C ASN A 4 15.66 19.10 2.70
N ARG A 5 16.74 18.53 2.14
CA ARG A 5 16.98 17.08 2.14
C ARG A 5 16.96 16.48 3.57
N LYS A 6 17.45 17.20 4.59
CA LYS A 6 17.44 16.74 5.99
C LYS A 6 16.00 16.54 6.52
N LYS A 7 15.09 17.46 6.20
CA LYS A 7 13.68 17.32 6.58
C LYS A 7 13.02 16.14 5.88
N ILE A 8 13.27 15.94 4.58
CA ILE A 8 12.74 14.78 3.84
C ILE A 8 13.26 13.48 4.43
N TRP A 9 14.57 13.38 4.67
CA TRP A 9 15.15 12.21 5.30
C TRP A 9 14.53 11.94 6.67
N SER A 10 14.34 12.96 7.50
CA SER A 10 13.71 12.82 8.82
C SER A 10 12.25 12.31 8.77
N LEU A 11 11.55 12.54 7.66
CA LEU A 11 10.20 12.02 7.43
C LEU A 11 10.22 10.60 6.82
N SER A 12 11.23 10.29 5.99
CA SER A 12 11.27 9.02 5.25
C SER A 12 11.84 7.86 6.08
N TRP A 13 12.92 8.06 6.87
CA TRP A 13 13.58 6.96 7.56
C TRP A 13 12.68 6.17 8.53
N PRO A 14 11.72 6.80 9.28
CA PRO A 14 10.83 6.01 10.14
C PRO A 14 9.91 5.11 9.33
N VAL A 15 9.49 5.57 8.14
CA VAL A 15 8.62 4.81 7.25
C VAL A 15 9.38 3.65 6.62
N ILE A 16 10.64 3.84 6.23
CA ILE A 16 11.50 2.77 5.73
C ILE A 16 11.58 1.64 6.76
N ILE A 17 11.91 1.96 8.02
CA ILE A 17 11.98 0.95 9.10
C ILE A 17 10.64 0.24 9.28
N ALA A 18 9.54 0.99 9.32
CA ALA A 18 8.22 0.40 9.48
C ALA A 18 7.87 -0.57 8.34
N ASN A 19 8.16 -0.18 7.11
CA ASN A 19 7.87 -0.99 5.92
C ASN A 19 8.65 -2.31 5.90
N PHE A 20 9.88 -2.35 6.45
CA PHE A 20 10.64 -3.60 6.60
C PHE A 20 10.00 -4.60 7.56
N THR A 21 9.08 -4.18 8.43
CA THR A 21 8.36 -5.11 9.33
C THR A 21 7.18 -5.80 8.64
N ILE A 22 6.69 -5.29 7.50
CA ILE A 22 5.52 -5.84 6.80
C ILE A 22 5.78 -7.28 6.29
N PRO A 23 6.89 -7.57 5.58
CA PRO A 23 7.18 -8.92 5.12
C PRO A 23 7.34 -9.95 6.26
N LEU A 24 7.76 -9.50 7.45
CA LEU A 24 7.96 -10.39 8.60
C LEU A 24 6.66 -11.06 9.05
N VAL A 25 5.53 -10.37 8.93
CA VAL A 25 4.20 -10.94 9.26
C VAL A 25 3.89 -12.12 8.33
N GLY A 26 4.01 -11.91 7.02
CA GLY A 26 3.77 -12.97 6.04
C GLY A 26 4.71 -14.17 6.19
N LEU A 27 5.99 -13.91 6.49
CA LEU A 27 6.96 -14.97 6.79
C LEU A 27 6.56 -15.74 8.04
N THR A 28 6.15 -15.07 9.11
CA THR A 28 5.72 -15.73 10.36
C THR A 28 4.50 -16.59 10.12
N ASP A 29 3.49 -16.10 9.43
CA ASP A 29 2.29 -16.86 9.12
C ASP A 29 2.64 -18.12 8.29
N THR A 30 3.52 -17.97 7.31
CA THR A 30 4.00 -19.10 6.48
C THR A 30 4.78 -20.12 7.30
N VAL A 31 5.68 -19.67 8.20
CA VAL A 31 6.45 -20.57 9.08
C VAL A 31 5.54 -21.32 10.04
N ILE A 32 4.59 -20.62 10.70
CA ILE A 32 3.63 -21.27 11.60
C ILE A 32 2.87 -22.38 10.85
N MET A 33 2.36 -22.07 9.66
CA MET A 33 1.56 -23.01 8.88
C MET A 33 2.40 -24.16 8.29
N GLY A 34 3.66 -23.89 7.94
CA GLY A 34 4.58 -24.92 7.45
C GLY A 34 4.90 -26.00 8.48
N HIS A 35 4.72 -25.72 9.78
CA HIS A 35 4.89 -26.67 10.88
C HIS A 35 3.57 -27.35 11.31
N MET A 36 2.44 -26.99 10.70
CA MET A 36 1.17 -27.66 10.96
C MET A 36 1.08 -29.01 10.24
N PRO A 37 0.36 -29.99 10.84
CA PRO A 37 0.35 -31.36 10.32
C PRO A 37 -0.35 -31.53 8.97
N ASN A 38 -1.06 -30.52 8.47
CA ASN A 38 -1.83 -30.61 7.24
C ASN A 38 -1.64 -29.38 6.33
N SER A 39 -1.31 -29.62 5.06
CA SER A 39 -1.17 -28.58 4.02
C SER A 39 -2.45 -27.79 3.76
N LEU A 40 -3.62 -28.28 4.17
CA LEU A 40 -4.90 -27.57 4.06
C LEU A 40 -4.89 -26.23 4.80
N TYR A 41 -4.14 -26.13 5.90
CA TYR A 41 -4.00 -24.87 6.66
C TYR A 41 -3.30 -23.78 5.82
N ILE A 42 -2.21 -24.15 5.13
CA ILE A 42 -1.46 -23.22 4.25
C ILE A 42 -2.37 -22.72 3.13
N ALA A 43 -3.09 -23.63 2.48
CA ALA A 43 -4.02 -23.28 1.40
C ALA A 43 -5.14 -22.35 1.88
N SER A 44 -5.71 -22.61 3.07
CA SER A 44 -6.79 -21.79 3.63
C SER A 44 -6.35 -20.37 3.94
N ILE A 45 -5.13 -20.19 4.50
CA ILE A 45 -4.55 -18.85 4.74
C ILE A 45 -4.23 -18.14 3.44
N ALA A 46 -3.72 -18.85 2.43
CA ALA A 46 -3.43 -18.27 1.13
C ALA A 46 -4.69 -17.69 0.49
N PHE A 47 -5.81 -18.44 0.47
CA PHE A 47 -7.09 -17.93 -0.02
C PHE A 47 -7.61 -16.75 0.81
N GLY A 48 -7.51 -16.82 2.13
CA GLY A 48 -7.86 -15.72 3.00
C GLY A 48 -7.01 -14.47 2.73
N GLY A 49 -5.71 -14.65 2.53
CA GLY A 49 -4.77 -13.58 2.17
C GLY A 49 -5.16 -12.86 0.89
N ILE A 50 -5.55 -13.60 -0.16
CA ILE A 50 -6.03 -13.02 -1.43
C ILE A 50 -7.25 -12.12 -1.19
N VAL A 51 -8.25 -12.60 -0.43
CA VAL A 51 -9.46 -11.83 -0.13
C VAL A 51 -9.12 -10.56 0.64
N PHE A 52 -8.30 -10.64 1.70
CA PHE A 52 -7.92 -9.47 2.49
C PHE A 52 -7.05 -8.49 1.72
N ASN A 53 -6.11 -8.96 0.90
CA ASN A 53 -5.32 -8.10 0.05
C ASN A 53 -6.20 -7.30 -0.91
N PHE A 54 -7.22 -7.95 -1.51
CA PHE A 54 -8.17 -7.27 -2.38
C PHE A 54 -9.00 -6.21 -1.62
N VAL A 55 -9.51 -6.56 -0.43
CA VAL A 55 -10.31 -5.63 0.41
C VAL A 55 -9.47 -4.44 0.84
N TYR A 56 -8.27 -4.65 1.41
CA TYR A 56 -7.40 -3.56 1.85
C TYR A 56 -6.88 -2.71 0.69
N ALA A 57 -6.53 -3.31 -0.44
CA ALA A 57 -6.13 -2.58 -1.64
C ALA A 57 -7.28 -1.68 -2.13
N GLY A 58 -8.49 -2.21 -2.24
CA GLY A 58 -9.66 -1.45 -2.66
C GLY A 58 -10.01 -0.28 -1.73
N LEU A 59 -9.76 -0.43 -0.42
CA LEU A 59 -10.07 0.57 0.61
C LEU A 59 -8.88 1.47 0.98
N ASN A 60 -7.72 1.33 0.33
CA ASN A 60 -6.53 2.15 0.60
C ASN A 60 -6.75 3.65 0.34
N PHE A 61 -7.82 4.01 -0.36
CA PHE A 61 -8.23 5.41 -0.50
C PHE A 61 -8.51 6.09 0.85
N LEU A 62 -8.92 5.33 1.89
CA LEU A 62 -9.12 5.85 3.24
C LEU A 62 -7.82 6.46 3.79
N ARG A 63 -6.68 5.80 3.61
CA ARG A 63 -5.37 6.32 3.99
C ARG A 63 -4.95 7.50 3.10
N MET A 64 -4.93 7.29 1.79
CA MET A 64 -4.42 8.26 0.82
C MET A 64 -5.23 9.58 0.84
N GLY A 65 -6.57 9.47 0.83
CA GLY A 65 -7.46 10.64 0.87
C GLY A 65 -7.30 11.43 2.17
N THR A 66 -7.22 10.72 3.30
CA THR A 66 -7.00 11.36 4.60
C THR A 66 -5.66 12.09 4.64
N THR A 67 -4.56 11.50 4.11
CA THR A 67 -3.24 12.16 4.10
C THR A 67 -3.27 13.47 3.33
N GLY A 68 -3.76 13.45 2.09
CA GLY A 68 -3.76 14.65 1.23
C GLY A 68 -4.59 15.78 1.84
N ILE A 69 -5.82 15.47 2.29
CA ILE A 69 -6.71 16.46 2.89
C ILE A 69 -6.09 17.02 4.18
N THR A 70 -5.62 16.17 5.09
CA THR A 70 -4.99 16.60 6.35
C THR A 70 -3.78 17.49 6.11
N ALA A 71 -2.89 17.12 5.18
CA ALA A 71 -1.70 17.88 4.86
C ALA A 71 -2.04 19.29 4.34
N GLN A 72 -3.06 19.43 3.48
CA GLN A 72 -3.52 20.72 3.00
C GLN A 72 -4.11 21.56 4.14
N LYS A 73 -4.96 20.99 5.00
CA LYS A 73 -5.56 21.70 6.14
C LYS A 73 -4.53 22.17 7.17
N ILE A 74 -3.44 21.41 7.35
CA ILE A 74 -2.29 21.86 8.14
C ILE A 74 -1.63 23.08 7.49
N GLY A 75 -1.42 23.06 6.17
CA GLY A 75 -0.87 24.20 5.43
C GLY A 75 -1.74 25.46 5.54
N GLU A 76 -3.06 25.31 5.50
CA GLU A 76 -4.06 26.36 5.70
C GLU A 76 -4.10 26.89 7.16
N LYS A 77 -3.42 26.21 8.11
CA LYS A 77 -3.49 26.46 9.57
C LYS A 77 -4.92 26.36 10.13
N ASN A 78 -5.76 25.57 9.49
CA ASN A 78 -7.15 25.35 9.89
C ASN A 78 -7.25 24.13 10.82
N HIS A 79 -7.03 24.35 12.12
CA HIS A 79 -7.02 23.29 13.13
C HIS A 79 -8.36 22.55 13.25
N GLU A 80 -9.49 23.23 13.03
CA GLU A 80 -10.82 22.63 13.06
C GLU A 80 -10.95 21.60 11.93
N GLU A 81 -10.60 21.97 10.70
CA GLU A 81 -10.66 21.06 9.56
C GLU A 81 -9.58 19.95 9.61
N VAL A 82 -8.44 20.18 10.26
CA VAL A 82 -7.47 19.10 10.57
C VAL A 82 -8.09 18.03 11.46
N PHE A 83 -8.90 18.40 12.45
CA PHE A 83 -9.63 17.44 13.26
C PHE A 83 -10.73 16.74 12.45
N PHE A 84 -11.50 17.46 11.67
CA PHE A 84 -12.55 16.87 10.83
C PHE A 84 -11.98 15.95 9.74
N SER A 85 -10.77 16.21 9.25
CA SER A 85 -10.09 15.34 8.30
C SER A 85 -9.71 13.96 8.90
N LEU A 86 -9.75 13.81 10.23
CA LEU A 86 -9.66 12.53 10.92
C LEU A 86 -11.07 11.93 11.14
N ILE A 87 -11.97 12.69 11.77
CA ILE A 87 -13.25 12.15 12.27
C ILE A 87 -14.16 11.67 11.13
N ARG A 88 -14.26 12.44 10.02
CA ARG A 88 -15.11 12.05 8.89
C ARG A 88 -14.67 10.73 8.25
N PRO A 89 -13.39 10.52 7.90
CA PRO A 89 -12.93 9.22 7.39
C PRO A 89 -13.01 8.09 8.43
N LEU A 90 -12.86 8.37 9.75
CA LEU A 90 -13.05 7.37 10.80
C LEU A 90 -14.49 6.83 10.82
N LEU A 91 -15.48 7.72 10.74
CA LEU A 91 -16.89 7.30 10.65
C LEU A 91 -17.12 6.46 9.39
N LEU A 92 -16.60 6.90 8.24
CA LEU A 92 -16.71 6.17 7.00
C LEU A 92 -16.06 4.77 7.11
N ALA A 93 -14.85 4.67 7.65
CA ALA A 93 -14.11 3.43 7.85
C ALA A 93 -14.86 2.46 8.76
N PHE A 94 -15.44 2.97 9.87
CA PHE A 94 -16.22 2.19 10.81
C PHE A 94 -17.47 1.60 10.15
N PHE A 95 -18.26 2.42 9.45
CA PHE A 95 -19.47 1.93 8.77
C PHE A 95 -19.16 0.97 7.62
N ILE A 96 -18.12 1.25 6.81
CA ILE A 96 -17.67 0.32 5.76
C ILE A 96 -17.23 -1.00 6.38
N GLY A 97 -16.44 -0.96 7.46
CA GLY A 97 -15.96 -2.16 8.12
C GLY A 97 -17.09 -3.04 8.67
N ILE A 98 -18.08 -2.43 9.34
CA ILE A 98 -19.27 -3.15 9.80
C ILE A 98 -20.09 -3.68 8.62
N PHE A 99 -20.31 -2.89 7.58
CA PHE A 99 -21.08 -3.32 6.41
C PHE A 99 -20.44 -4.54 5.73
N ILE A 100 -19.11 -4.53 5.55
CA ILE A 100 -18.38 -5.67 4.99
C ILE A 100 -18.49 -6.90 5.92
N TYR A 101 -18.39 -6.72 7.24
CA TYR A 101 -18.57 -7.80 8.20
C TYR A 101 -19.98 -8.41 8.14
N LEU A 102 -21.02 -7.60 7.99
CA LEU A 102 -22.39 -8.08 7.84
C LEU A 102 -22.58 -8.89 6.54
N LEU A 103 -21.81 -8.59 5.51
CA LEU A 103 -21.80 -9.31 4.23
C LEU A 103 -20.85 -10.52 4.21
N LYS A 104 -20.36 -11.00 5.36
CA LYS A 104 -19.35 -12.08 5.44
C LYS A 104 -19.70 -13.33 4.64
N ASN A 105 -20.99 -13.75 4.68
CA ASN A 105 -21.44 -14.93 3.92
C ASN A 105 -21.42 -14.67 2.41
N ASN A 106 -21.80 -13.48 1.96
CA ASN A 106 -21.78 -13.11 0.55
C ASN A 106 -20.33 -13.04 0.04
N ILE A 107 -19.40 -12.49 0.85
CA ILE A 107 -17.98 -12.45 0.53
C ILE A 107 -17.39 -13.85 0.43
N TYR A 108 -17.74 -14.74 1.36
CA TYR A 108 -17.32 -16.13 1.32
C TYR A 108 -17.80 -16.83 0.04
N ASN A 109 -19.12 -16.75 -0.26
CA ASN A 109 -19.70 -17.38 -1.45
C ASN A 109 -19.10 -16.83 -2.75
N PHE A 110 -18.89 -15.51 -2.82
CA PHE A 110 -18.23 -14.86 -3.94
C PHE A 110 -16.77 -15.34 -4.08
N SER A 111 -16.05 -15.48 -2.97
CA SER A 111 -14.68 -15.99 -2.97
C SER A 111 -14.61 -17.44 -3.44
N LEU A 112 -15.56 -18.29 -3.06
CA LEU A 112 -15.64 -19.67 -3.56
C LEU A 112 -15.83 -19.73 -5.07
N TYR A 113 -16.65 -18.85 -5.63
CA TYR A 113 -16.90 -18.79 -7.07
C TYR A 113 -15.63 -18.44 -7.87
N PHE A 114 -14.80 -17.51 -7.35
CA PHE A 114 -13.59 -17.07 -8.05
C PHE A 114 -12.35 -17.90 -7.74
N LEU A 115 -12.19 -18.35 -6.50
CA LEU A 115 -10.98 -19.06 -6.05
C LEU A 115 -11.09 -20.58 -6.18
N THR A 116 -12.31 -21.10 -6.33
CA THR A 116 -12.62 -22.54 -6.52
C THR A 116 -11.80 -23.50 -5.63
N PRO A 117 -11.73 -23.27 -4.30
CA PRO A 117 -10.96 -24.15 -3.41
C PRO A 117 -11.58 -25.52 -3.31
N ASN A 118 -10.76 -26.55 -3.11
CA ASN A 118 -11.22 -27.91 -2.83
C ASN A 118 -12.13 -27.94 -1.60
N LYS A 119 -13.10 -28.86 -1.55
CA LYS A 119 -14.10 -28.95 -0.46
C LYS A 119 -13.46 -29.02 0.92
N GLU A 120 -12.35 -29.75 1.07
CA GLU A 120 -11.62 -29.91 2.33
C GLU A 120 -11.03 -28.59 2.87
N VAL A 121 -10.71 -27.65 1.97
CA VAL A 121 -10.17 -26.33 2.33
C VAL A 121 -11.28 -25.33 2.68
N GLN A 122 -12.50 -25.54 2.15
CA GLN A 122 -13.58 -24.57 2.23
C GLN A 122 -14.01 -24.25 3.67
N ASP A 123 -14.10 -25.25 4.54
CA ASP A 123 -14.52 -25.05 5.94
C ASP A 123 -13.45 -24.27 6.74
N LEU A 124 -12.20 -24.67 6.64
CA LEU A 124 -11.09 -23.97 7.27
C LEU A 124 -10.94 -22.53 6.76
N PHE A 125 -11.08 -22.33 5.45
CA PHE A 125 -11.07 -20.99 4.83
C PHE A 125 -12.21 -20.13 5.34
N LYS A 126 -13.44 -20.68 5.46
CA LYS A 126 -14.61 -19.96 5.97
C LYS A 126 -14.39 -19.45 7.38
N GLU A 127 -13.92 -20.30 8.27
CA GLU A 127 -13.71 -19.98 9.67
C GLU A 127 -12.58 -18.96 9.84
N TYR A 128 -11.46 -19.14 9.14
CA TYR A 128 -10.38 -18.17 9.10
C TYR A 128 -10.86 -16.80 8.60
N LEU A 129 -11.60 -16.78 7.48
CA LEU A 129 -12.13 -15.56 6.90
C LEU A 129 -13.07 -14.84 7.88
N PHE A 130 -13.98 -15.56 8.54
CA PHE A 130 -14.98 -14.99 9.44
C PHE A 130 -14.36 -14.38 10.68
N ILE A 131 -13.36 -15.03 11.27
CA ILE A 131 -12.62 -14.49 12.42
C ILE A 131 -11.86 -13.23 12.00
N ARG A 132 -11.11 -13.26 10.88
CA ARG A 132 -10.37 -12.10 10.42
C ARG A 132 -11.23 -10.90 10.06
N LEU A 133 -12.46 -11.14 9.54
CA LEU A 133 -13.41 -10.06 9.23
C LEU A 133 -13.87 -9.30 10.48
N ILE A 134 -13.80 -9.88 11.69
CA ILE A 134 -14.03 -9.15 12.96
C ILE A 134 -12.99 -8.04 13.13
N GLY A 135 -11.75 -8.27 12.70
CA GLY A 135 -10.66 -7.30 12.78
C GLY A 135 -10.72 -6.20 11.71
N LEU A 136 -11.52 -6.37 10.65
CA LEU A 136 -11.55 -5.45 9.51
C LEU A 136 -11.93 -4.00 9.90
N PRO A 137 -12.96 -3.73 10.72
CA PRO A 137 -13.27 -2.37 11.15
C PRO A 137 -12.08 -1.68 11.83
N PHE A 138 -11.36 -2.39 12.68
CA PHE A 138 -10.15 -1.88 13.35
C PHE A 138 -9.03 -1.58 12.34
N GLY A 139 -8.83 -2.47 11.35
CA GLY A 139 -7.86 -2.29 10.28
C GLY A 139 -8.14 -1.06 9.42
N LEU A 140 -9.40 -0.83 9.04
CA LEU A 140 -9.80 0.35 8.27
C LEU A 140 -9.63 1.64 9.07
N ILE A 141 -9.97 1.62 10.35
CA ILE A 141 -9.72 2.74 11.27
C ILE A 141 -8.21 3.02 11.39
N ASN A 142 -7.38 1.97 11.50
CA ASN A 142 -5.93 2.10 11.51
C ASN A 142 -5.39 2.76 10.23
N MET A 143 -5.94 2.42 9.05
CA MET A 143 -5.58 3.07 7.79
C MET A 143 -5.88 4.58 7.81
N VAL A 144 -6.99 5.00 8.40
CA VAL A 144 -7.33 6.41 8.55
C VAL A 144 -6.34 7.11 9.47
N PHE A 145 -6.02 6.52 10.63
CA PHE A 145 -5.01 7.08 11.55
C PHE A 145 -3.64 7.19 10.88
N LEU A 146 -3.21 6.17 10.15
CA LEU A 146 -1.97 6.22 9.36
C LEU A 146 -1.97 7.42 8.39
N GLY A 147 -3.06 7.59 7.63
CA GLY A 147 -3.22 8.71 6.72
C GLY A 147 -3.16 10.05 7.44
N TRP A 148 -3.83 10.18 8.58
CA TRP A 148 -3.83 11.40 9.36
C TRP A 148 -2.44 11.72 9.95
N PHE A 149 -1.73 10.73 10.52
CA PHE A 149 -0.38 10.90 11.01
C PHE A 149 0.60 11.28 9.90
N PHE A 150 0.46 10.71 8.70
CA PHE A 150 1.21 11.16 7.52
C PHE A 150 0.92 12.62 7.21
N GLY A 151 -0.35 13.01 7.07
CA GLY A 151 -0.74 14.39 6.81
C GLY A 151 -0.21 15.38 7.84
N MET A 152 -0.17 14.99 9.10
CA MET A 152 0.41 15.74 10.23
C MET A 152 1.94 15.77 10.24
N GLN A 153 2.64 15.13 9.28
CA GLN A 153 4.10 14.96 9.27
C GLN A 153 4.64 14.21 10.49
N LYS A 154 3.84 13.35 11.12
CA LYS A 154 4.20 12.57 12.32
C LYS A 154 4.63 11.14 11.95
N THR A 155 5.64 11.03 11.09
CA THR A 155 6.10 9.72 10.57
C THR A 155 6.63 8.77 11.64
N LYS A 156 7.12 9.27 12.77
CA LYS A 156 7.46 8.44 13.93
C LYS A 156 6.22 7.77 14.55
N SER A 157 5.06 8.45 14.55
CA SER A 157 3.80 7.85 15.00
C SER A 157 3.32 6.78 14.03
N VAL A 158 3.49 6.99 12.71
CA VAL A 158 3.26 5.97 11.69
C VAL A 158 4.13 4.74 11.93
N MET A 159 5.44 4.95 12.14
CA MET A 159 6.38 3.87 12.43
C MET A 159 5.97 3.07 13.67
N LEU A 160 5.65 3.76 14.76
CA LEU A 160 5.25 3.11 16.02
C LEU A 160 3.96 2.31 15.84
N GLN A 161 2.95 2.86 15.16
CA GLN A 161 1.69 2.16 14.88
C GLN A 161 1.93 0.88 14.08
N LEU A 162 2.69 0.95 12.97
CA LEU A 162 2.97 -0.21 12.10
C LEU A 162 3.80 -1.28 12.83
N ILE A 163 4.83 -0.86 13.57
CA ILE A 163 5.65 -1.78 14.37
C ILE A 163 4.77 -2.51 15.40
N ILE A 164 3.91 -1.80 16.14
CA ILE A 164 3.04 -2.42 17.14
C ILE A 164 2.06 -3.38 16.48
N ILE A 165 1.42 -3.02 15.35
CA ILE A 165 0.52 -3.92 14.62
C ILE A 165 1.27 -5.19 14.21
N ASN A 166 2.44 -5.05 13.59
CA ASN A 166 3.18 -6.20 13.03
C ASN A 166 3.73 -7.10 14.15
N PHE A 167 4.33 -6.54 15.20
CA PHE A 167 4.83 -7.34 16.32
C PHE A 167 3.70 -7.97 17.14
N ALA A 168 2.59 -7.25 17.38
CA ALA A 168 1.42 -7.83 18.02
C ALA A 168 0.85 -8.99 17.21
N ASN A 169 0.84 -8.88 15.86
CA ASN A 169 0.45 -9.99 14.99
C ASN A 169 1.36 -11.20 15.18
N ILE A 170 2.68 -11.01 15.02
CA ILE A 170 3.67 -12.09 15.14
C ILE A 170 3.53 -12.80 16.50
N ILE A 171 3.56 -12.03 17.60
CA ILE A 171 3.50 -12.58 18.96
C ILE A 171 2.18 -13.32 19.21
N SER A 172 1.06 -12.71 18.84
CA SER A 172 -0.26 -13.31 19.04
C SER A 172 -0.48 -14.53 18.15
N SER A 173 -0.04 -14.47 16.88
CA SER A 173 -0.14 -15.63 15.97
C SER A 173 0.65 -16.82 16.51
N ILE A 174 1.88 -16.62 16.96
CA ILE A 174 2.70 -17.67 17.59
C ILE A 174 2.02 -18.21 18.86
N TYR A 175 1.58 -17.31 19.75
CA TYR A 175 0.96 -17.69 21.02
C TYR A 175 -0.31 -18.51 20.85
N PHE A 176 -1.25 -18.01 20.03
CA PHE A 176 -2.53 -18.69 19.85
C PHE A 176 -2.42 -19.92 18.95
N SER A 177 -1.58 -19.92 17.92
CA SER A 177 -1.47 -21.07 17.00
C SER A 177 -0.64 -22.21 17.56
N ILE A 178 0.51 -21.89 18.19
CA ILE A 178 1.49 -22.89 18.62
C ILE A 178 1.30 -23.24 20.10
N ILE A 179 1.29 -22.23 21.00
CA ILE A 179 1.26 -22.47 22.46
C ILE A 179 -0.12 -22.96 22.90
N LEU A 180 -1.20 -22.36 22.38
CA LEU A 180 -2.58 -22.79 22.67
C LEU A 180 -3.12 -23.82 21.70
N ASP A 181 -2.33 -24.26 20.70
CA ASP A 181 -2.68 -25.28 19.71
C ASP A 181 -3.98 -25.01 18.93
N LEU A 182 -4.29 -23.73 18.69
CA LEU A 182 -5.49 -23.34 17.95
C LEU A 182 -5.28 -23.34 16.41
N GLY A 183 -4.08 -23.67 15.93
CA GLY A 183 -3.78 -23.77 14.51
C GLY A 183 -4.16 -22.51 13.72
N ILE A 184 -4.94 -22.69 12.65
CA ILE A 184 -5.36 -21.60 11.75
C ILE A 184 -6.21 -20.52 12.47
N TYR A 185 -7.01 -20.92 13.47
CA TYR A 185 -7.80 -19.98 14.27
C TYR A 185 -6.89 -19.04 15.05
N GLY A 186 -5.76 -19.56 15.55
CA GLY A 186 -4.74 -18.78 16.26
C GLY A 186 -4.16 -17.65 15.39
N VAL A 187 -3.83 -17.93 14.13
CA VAL A 187 -3.36 -16.91 13.18
C VAL A 187 -4.43 -15.86 12.90
N ALA A 188 -5.68 -16.30 12.71
CA ALA A 188 -6.80 -15.37 12.48
C ALA A 188 -7.04 -14.45 13.69
N ILE A 189 -7.07 -15.01 14.91
CA ILE A 189 -7.21 -14.25 16.16
C ILE A 189 -6.03 -13.31 16.36
N GLY A 190 -4.80 -13.76 16.11
CA GLY A 190 -3.59 -12.94 16.17
C GLY A 190 -3.68 -11.71 15.28
N SER A 191 -4.22 -11.86 14.08
CA SER A 191 -4.47 -10.73 13.16
C SER A 191 -5.50 -9.75 13.71
N VAL A 192 -6.58 -10.21 14.37
CA VAL A 192 -7.59 -9.33 15.00
C VAL A 192 -6.97 -8.55 16.16
N ILE A 193 -6.23 -9.22 17.03
CA ILE A 193 -5.53 -8.60 18.17
C ILE A 193 -4.54 -7.53 17.68
N ALA A 194 -3.81 -7.82 16.62
CA ALA A 194 -2.89 -6.87 15.99
C ALA A 194 -3.60 -5.57 15.56
N GLN A 195 -4.73 -5.69 14.85
CA GLN A 195 -5.48 -4.52 14.41
C GLN A 195 -6.08 -3.75 15.60
N PHE A 196 -6.54 -4.44 16.63
CA PHE A 196 -7.03 -3.82 17.85
C PHE A 196 -5.90 -3.10 18.60
N SER A 197 -4.72 -3.69 18.72
CA SER A 197 -3.54 -3.07 19.32
C SER A 197 -3.11 -1.79 18.58
N GLY A 198 -3.16 -1.83 17.23
CA GLY A 198 -2.93 -0.65 16.41
C GLY A 198 -3.93 0.47 16.68
N LEU A 199 -5.21 0.14 16.87
CA LEU A 199 -6.24 1.11 17.24
C LEU A 199 -5.96 1.74 18.60
N LEU A 200 -5.63 0.93 19.61
CA LEU A 200 -5.33 1.44 20.97
C LEU A 200 -4.17 2.43 20.94
N ILE A 201 -3.05 2.07 20.31
CA ILE A 201 -1.89 2.98 20.27
C ILE A 201 -2.20 4.25 19.47
N SER A 202 -3.02 4.16 18.42
CA SER A 202 -3.43 5.32 17.60
C SER A 202 -4.27 6.30 18.41
N ILE A 203 -5.20 5.79 19.24
CA ILE A 203 -6.02 6.61 20.13
C ILE A 203 -5.13 7.28 21.21
N LEU A 204 -4.19 6.53 21.80
CA LEU A 204 -3.26 7.08 22.79
C LEU A 204 -2.39 8.19 22.18
N MET A 205 -1.84 7.97 20.98
CA MET A 205 -1.08 9.01 20.29
C MET A 205 -1.95 10.21 19.94
N PHE A 206 -3.16 9.98 19.44
CA PHE A 206 -4.10 11.05 19.13
C PHE A 206 -4.44 11.89 20.37
N SER A 207 -4.70 11.26 21.52
CA SER A 207 -5.03 11.98 22.76
C SER A 207 -3.93 12.95 23.20
N ASN A 208 -2.66 12.57 23.00
CA ASN A 208 -1.52 13.43 23.28
C ASN A 208 -1.44 14.63 22.33
N PHE A 209 -1.76 14.43 21.02
CA PHE A 209 -1.82 15.53 20.07
C PHE A 209 -3.03 16.44 20.32
N TYR A 210 -4.16 15.87 20.70
CA TYR A 210 -5.38 16.61 21.01
C TYR A 210 -5.16 17.62 22.12
N LYS A 211 -4.50 17.24 23.21
CA LYS A 211 -4.19 18.13 24.34
C LYS A 211 -3.35 19.36 23.94
N ASN A 212 -2.48 19.19 22.94
CA ASN A 212 -1.55 20.24 22.50
C ASN A 212 -2.13 21.18 21.45
N LEU A 213 -3.29 20.88 20.85
CA LEU A 213 -3.86 21.66 19.75
C LEU A 213 -4.91 22.70 20.20
N ASN A 214 -5.14 22.89 21.52
CA ASN A 214 -6.11 23.87 22.06
C ASN A 214 -7.44 23.87 21.29
N PHE A 215 -8.01 22.70 21.09
CA PHE A 215 -9.26 22.58 20.35
C PHE A 215 -10.40 23.26 21.12
N GLN A 216 -10.97 24.34 20.55
CA GLN A 216 -12.21 24.92 21.02
C GLN A 216 -13.38 23.94 20.85
N LYS A 217 -14.48 24.12 21.58
CA LYS A 217 -15.67 23.26 21.51
C LYS A 217 -16.14 23.09 20.06
N PHE A 218 -16.04 21.85 19.53
CA PHE A 218 -16.45 21.54 18.15
C PHE A 218 -17.96 21.51 18.01
N ASN A 219 -18.43 22.03 16.90
CA ASN A 219 -19.83 21.92 16.54
C ASN A 219 -20.07 20.57 15.83
N ILE A 220 -20.66 19.59 16.55
CA ILE A 220 -20.97 18.26 16.02
C ILE A 220 -21.79 18.32 14.73
N LYS A 221 -22.65 19.33 14.56
CA LYS A 221 -23.44 19.51 13.32
C LYS A 221 -22.56 19.69 12.07
N LYS A 222 -21.35 20.23 12.20
CA LYS A 222 -20.38 20.35 11.11
C LYS A 222 -19.76 19.00 10.71
N ILE A 223 -19.73 18.01 11.59
CA ILE A 223 -19.20 16.69 11.31
C ILE A 223 -20.14 15.94 10.35
N ILE A 224 -21.46 16.03 10.59
CA ILE A 224 -22.50 15.23 9.91
C ILE A 224 -22.97 15.91 8.61
N ASN A 225 -22.48 17.08 8.26
CA ASN A 225 -22.87 17.74 7.03
C ASN A 225 -22.43 16.90 5.80
N PHE A 226 -23.41 16.36 5.07
CA PHE A 226 -23.18 15.48 3.91
C PHE A 226 -22.34 16.15 2.82
N GLN A 227 -22.45 17.45 2.62
CA GLN A 227 -21.64 18.20 1.66
C GLN A 227 -20.14 18.15 1.98
N SER A 228 -19.79 18.01 3.26
CA SER A 228 -18.39 17.90 3.71
C SER A 228 -17.75 16.54 3.37
N PHE A 229 -18.56 15.51 3.05
CA PHE A 229 -18.07 14.20 2.60
C PHE A 229 -17.88 14.13 1.08
N ALA A 230 -18.45 15.05 0.31
CA ALA A 230 -18.38 15.01 -1.15
C ALA A 230 -16.94 14.97 -1.70
N PRO A 231 -15.97 15.79 -1.20
CA PRO A 231 -14.58 15.70 -1.63
C PRO A 231 -13.96 14.31 -1.34
N LEU A 232 -14.26 13.72 -0.17
CA LEU A 232 -13.80 12.38 0.19
C LEU A 232 -14.31 11.33 -0.78
N PHE A 233 -15.61 11.33 -1.10
CA PHE A 233 -16.20 10.39 -2.05
C PHE A 233 -15.61 10.53 -3.46
N LEU A 234 -15.38 11.76 -3.92
CA LEU A 234 -14.81 12.00 -5.24
C LEU A 234 -13.37 11.48 -5.35
N ILE A 235 -12.54 11.75 -4.33
CA ILE A 235 -11.18 11.24 -4.22
C ILE A 235 -11.21 9.72 -4.13
N SER A 236 -12.07 9.15 -3.27
CA SER A 236 -12.20 7.71 -3.03
C SER A 236 -12.53 6.93 -4.29
N LYS A 237 -13.52 7.39 -5.08
CA LYS A 237 -13.89 6.77 -6.36
C LYS A 237 -12.71 6.68 -7.31
N ASN A 238 -11.96 7.76 -7.47
CA ASN A 238 -10.84 7.81 -8.39
C ASN A 238 -9.67 6.94 -7.91
N LEU A 239 -9.37 6.94 -6.60
CA LEU A 239 -8.33 6.10 -6.02
C LEU A 239 -8.71 4.61 -6.05
N PHE A 240 -9.99 4.27 -5.84
CA PHE A 240 -10.48 2.90 -5.99
C PHE A 240 -10.25 2.38 -7.41
N LEU A 241 -10.67 3.14 -8.43
CA LEU A 241 -10.47 2.77 -9.84
C LEU A 241 -8.97 2.66 -10.18
N ARG A 242 -8.14 3.58 -9.65
CA ARG A 242 -6.68 3.51 -9.77
C ARG A 242 -6.15 2.16 -9.25
N THR A 243 -6.56 1.78 -8.05
CA THR A 243 -6.10 0.54 -7.43
C THR A 243 -6.59 -0.69 -8.19
N PHE A 244 -7.82 -0.66 -8.69
CA PHE A 244 -8.36 -1.72 -9.53
C PHE A 244 -7.47 -2.00 -10.75
N PHE A 245 -7.04 -0.97 -11.48
CA PHE A 245 -6.14 -1.14 -12.63
C PHE A 245 -4.74 -1.63 -12.22
N LEU A 246 -4.23 -1.23 -11.05
CA LEU A 246 -2.97 -1.77 -10.54
C LEU A 246 -3.05 -3.27 -10.26
N VAL A 247 -4.10 -3.70 -9.57
CA VAL A 247 -4.33 -5.12 -9.26
C VAL A 247 -4.56 -5.91 -10.54
N PHE A 248 -5.27 -5.34 -11.51
CA PHE A 248 -5.47 -5.97 -12.82
C PHE A 248 -4.14 -6.24 -13.52
N VAL A 249 -3.21 -5.27 -13.56
CA VAL A 249 -1.90 -5.45 -14.20
C VAL A 249 -1.11 -6.58 -13.52
N GLN A 250 -1.08 -6.63 -12.19
CA GLN A 250 -0.39 -7.70 -11.46
C GLN A 250 -1.02 -9.07 -11.71
N ALA A 251 -2.35 -9.18 -11.62
CA ALA A 251 -3.06 -10.42 -11.90
C ALA A 251 -2.86 -10.89 -13.36
N TYR A 252 -2.80 -9.95 -14.28
CA TYR A 252 -2.60 -10.26 -15.70
C TYR A 252 -1.18 -10.73 -15.99
N LEU A 253 -0.16 -10.16 -15.32
CA LEU A 253 1.23 -10.65 -15.38
C LEU A 253 1.32 -12.10 -14.90
N ILE A 254 0.72 -12.41 -13.74
CA ILE A 254 0.69 -13.75 -13.18
C ILE A 254 -0.03 -14.72 -14.14
N LYS A 255 -1.19 -14.32 -14.68
CA LYS A 255 -1.92 -15.13 -15.67
C LYS A 255 -1.07 -15.46 -16.90
N LYS A 256 -0.43 -14.45 -17.50
CA LYS A 256 0.39 -14.65 -18.71
C LYS A 256 1.66 -15.45 -18.41
N SER A 257 2.30 -15.28 -17.25
CA SER A 257 3.44 -16.11 -16.86
C SER A 257 3.06 -17.58 -16.67
N GLY A 258 1.87 -17.87 -16.15
CA GLY A 258 1.34 -19.23 -16.06
C GLY A 258 1.05 -19.89 -17.41
N LEU A 259 0.75 -19.11 -18.44
CA LEU A 259 0.58 -19.62 -19.83
C LEU A 259 1.91 -20.00 -20.48
N ILE A 260 3.03 -19.37 -20.07
CA ILE A 260 4.37 -19.74 -20.53
C ILE A 260 4.79 -21.06 -19.91
N GLY A 261 4.68 -21.19 -18.59
CA GLY A 261 5.03 -22.41 -17.88
C GLY A 261 4.98 -22.26 -16.35
N VAL A 262 5.06 -23.38 -15.65
CA VAL A 262 5.03 -23.41 -14.18
C VAL A 262 6.27 -22.75 -13.56
N ASN A 263 7.45 -22.97 -14.18
CA ASN A 263 8.70 -22.37 -13.71
C ASN A 263 8.71 -20.85 -13.93
N GLU A 264 8.17 -20.37 -15.05
CA GLU A 264 8.05 -18.97 -15.39
C GLU A 264 7.07 -18.27 -14.46
N LEU A 265 5.95 -18.93 -14.10
CA LEU A 265 5.02 -18.44 -13.09
C LEU A 265 5.71 -18.26 -11.73
N ALA A 266 6.41 -19.28 -11.26
CA ALA A 266 7.13 -19.23 -9.99
C ALA A 266 8.24 -18.16 -10.01
N THR A 267 8.93 -18.01 -11.13
CA THR A 267 9.96 -16.96 -11.31
C THR A 267 9.33 -15.57 -11.29
N MET A 268 8.19 -15.35 -11.95
CA MET A 268 7.49 -14.07 -11.94
C MET A 268 7.05 -13.68 -10.51
N GLU A 269 6.58 -14.62 -9.72
CA GLU A 269 6.26 -14.38 -8.30
C GLU A 269 7.48 -13.91 -7.51
N ILE A 270 8.64 -14.55 -7.68
CA ILE A 270 9.91 -14.12 -7.06
C ILE A 270 10.25 -12.69 -7.48
N LEU A 271 10.15 -12.37 -8.77
CA LEU A 271 10.43 -11.03 -9.31
C LEU A 271 9.48 -9.97 -8.72
N LEU A 272 8.19 -10.28 -8.56
CA LEU A 272 7.21 -9.36 -7.97
C LEU A 272 7.45 -9.15 -6.47
N VAL A 273 7.92 -10.17 -5.73
CA VAL A 273 8.33 -10.01 -4.33
C VAL A 273 9.55 -9.09 -4.22
N ILE A 274 10.57 -9.28 -5.06
CA ILE A 274 11.77 -8.41 -5.10
C ILE A 274 11.38 -6.97 -5.47
N PHE A 275 10.48 -6.80 -6.43
CA PHE A 275 9.91 -5.50 -6.79
C PHE A 275 9.20 -4.85 -5.58
N SER A 276 8.40 -5.61 -4.84
CA SER A 276 7.69 -5.10 -3.66
C SER A 276 8.62 -4.60 -2.57
N LEU A 277 9.74 -5.31 -2.31
CA LEU A 277 10.76 -4.87 -1.35
C LEU A 277 11.40 -3.54 -1.74
N SER A 278 11.72 -3.35 -3.03
CA SER A 278 12.23 -2.07 -3.53
C SER A 278 11.17 -0.96 -3.46
N SER A 279 9.92 -1.28 -3.77
CA SER A 279 8.79 -0.35 -3.71
C SER A 279 8.54 0.17 -2.31
N TYR A 280 8.54 -0.69 -1.28
CA TYR A 280 8.35 -0.29 0.12
C TYR A 280 9.39 0.73 0.59
N SER A 281 10.61 0.64 0.08
CA SER A 281 11.68 1.58 0.38
C SER A 281 11.47 2.93 -0.32
N LEU A 282 11.06 2.92 -1.58
CA LEU A 282 10.81 4.12 -2.38
C LEU A 282 9.53 4.85 -1.94
N ASP A 283 8.50 4.12 -1.52
CA ASP A 283 7.26 4.68 -0.99
C ASP A 283 7.47 5.60 0.21
N ALA A 284 8.51 5.39 1.01
CA ALA A 284 8.83 6.27 2.13
C ALA A 284 9.16 7.71 1.68
N PHE A 285 9.81 7.87 0.52
CA PHE A 285 10.07 9.19 -0.06
C PHE A 285 8.81 9.77 -0.72
N ALA A 286 7.99 8.92 -1.35
CA ALA A 286 6.70 9.31 -1.87
C ALA A 286 5.76 9.83 -0.77
N HIS A 287 5.71 9.18 0.41
CA HIS A 287 4.96 9.66 1.57
C HIS A 287 5.48 10.99 2.12
N SER A 288 6.80 11.21 2.07
CA SER A 288 7.38 12.50 2.44
C SER A 288 6.96 13.60 1.46
N ALA A 289 6.95 13.31 0.16
CA ALA A 289 6.43 14.22 -0.86
C ALA A 289 4.93 14.50 -0.65
N GLU A 290 4.12 13.46 -0.43
CA GLU A 290 2.68 13.54 -0.18
C GLU A 290 2.36 14.58 0.91
N THR A 291 3.03 14.49 2.05
CA THR A 291 2.73 15.39 3.17
C THR A 291 3.25 16.81 2.95
N LEU A 292 4.45 16.97 2.38
CA LEU A 292 5.06 18.28 2.17
C LEU A 292 4.41 19.04 1.03
N VAL A 293 4.05 18.37 -0.06
CA VAL A 293 3.31 18.96 -1.19
C VAL A 293 1.93 19.42 -0.72
N GLY A 294 1.18 18.57 0.00
CA GLY A 294 -0.12 18.95 0.54
C GLY A 294 -0.02 20.18 1.45
N ASN A 295 0.96 20.20 2.35
CA ASN A 295 1.19 21.36 3.22
C ASN A 295 1.54 22.63 2.44
N SER A 296 2.39 22.52 1.40
CA SER A 296 2.79 23.66 0.57
C SER A 296 1.63 24.22 -0.26
N ILE A 297 0.73 23.36 -0.73
CA ILE A 297 -0.49 23.77 -1.43
C ILE A 297 -1.44 24.48 -0.45
N GLY A 298 -1.70 23.90 0.71
CA GLY A 298 -2.56 24.50 1.73
C GLY A 298 -2.05 25.87 2.20
N SER A 299 -0.72 26.04 2.32
CA SER A 299 -0.10 27.33 2.67
C SER A 299 0.06 28.29 1.49
N LYS A 300 -0.35 27.90 0.27
CA LYS A 300 -0.20 28.65 -0.99
C LYS A 300 1.24 29.09 -1.27
N ASN A 301 2.24 28.32 -0.80
CA ASN A 301 3.65 28.64 -0.94
C ASN A 301 4.29 27.88 -2.12
N LYS A 302 4.40 28.55 -3.27
CA LYS A 302 4.97 27.99 -4.50
C LYS A 302 6.46 27.58 -4.35
N ASN A 303 7.25 28.34 -3.59
CA ASN A 303 8.65 28.03 -3.37
C ASN A 303 8.83 26.75 -2.54
N ASP A 304 8.02 26.60 -1.48
CA ASP A 304 8.03 25.38 -0.68
C ASP A 304 7.50 24.17 -1.46
N LEU A 305 6.49 24.37 -2.33
CA LEU A 305 6.02 23.34 -3.25
C LEU A 305 7.15 22.84 -4.16
N TYR A 306 7.84 23.76 -4.83
CA TYR A 306 8.96 23.41 -5.71
C TYR A 306 10.08 22.68 -4.95
N LYS A 307 10.48 23.18 -3.77
CA LYS A 307 11.49 22.55 -2.93
C LYS A 307 11.07 21.18 -2.44
N SER A 308 9.79 20.99 -2.08
CA SER A 308 9.23 19.70 -1.67
C SER A 308 9.39 18.65 -2.78
N ILE A 309 8.91 19.00 -3.99
CA ILE A 309 8.97 18.11 -5.15
C ILE A 309 10.43 17.80 -5.50
N LYS A 310 11.25 18.83 -5.67
CA LYS A 310 12.66 18.67 -6.07
C LYS A 310 13.46 17.81 -5.08
N SER A 311 13.45 18.20 -3.79
CA SER A 311 14.31 17.52 -2.80
C SER A 311 13.84 16.10 -2.48
N SER A 312 12.52 15.82 -2.52
CA SER A 312 12.02 14.44 -2.32
C SER A 312 12.36 13.55 -3.51
N THR A 313 12.24 14.08 -4.74
CA THR A 313 12.58 13.33 -5.96
C THR A 313 14.10 13.07 -6.05
N GLU A 314 14.93 14.04 -5.72
CA GLU A 314 16.41 13.86 -5.66
C GLU A 314 16.80 12.73 -4.70
N LEU A 315 16.26 12.72 -3.48
CA LEU A 315 16.55 11.66 -2.51
C LEU A 315 15.99 10.30 -2.95
N ALA A 316 14.80 10.25 -3.53
CA ALA A 316 14.24 9.01 -4.07
C ALA A 316 15.11 8.44 -5.20
N ILE A 317 15.61 9.28 -6.11
CA ILE A 317 16.54 8.86 -7.17
C ILE A 317 17.86 8.34 -6.56
N ILE A 318 18.47 9.06 -5.62
CA ILE A 318 19.68 8.60 -4.96
C ILE A 318 19.47 7.23 -4.32
N PHE A 319 18.34 7.07 -3.63
CA PHE A 319 18.03 5.81 -2.93
C PHE A 319 17.75 4.68 -3.91
N SER A 320 17.07 4.95 -5.04
CA SER A 320 16.85 3.96 -6.09
C SER A 320 18.14 3.47 -6.73
N LEU A 321 19.12 4.38 -6.92
CA LEU A 321 20.45 4.01 -7.39
C LEU A 321 21.17 3.12 -6.38
N ILE A 322 21.07 3.42 -5.07
CA ILE A 322 21.64 2.55 -4.02
C ILE A 322 21.03 1.16 -4.08
N ILE A 323 19.70 1.04 -4.21
CA ILE A 323 19.03 -0.27 -4.37
C ILE A 323 19.53 -0.97 -5.62
N GLY A 324 19.63 -0.28 -6.75
CA GLY A 324 20.18 -0.82 -7.99
C GLY A 324 21.60 -1.33 -7.84
N PHE A 325 22.48 -0.60 -7.13
CA PHE A 325 23.83 -1.06 -6.80
C PHE A 325 23.80 -2.32 -5.91
N ILE A 326 22.92 -2.37 -4.91
CA ILE A 326 22.76 -3.57 -4.08
C ILE A 326 22.34 -4.75 -4.96
N PHE A 327 21.39 -4.58 -5.86
CA PHE A 327 20.96 -5.64 -6.78
C PHE A 327 22.07 -6.06 -7.75
N TYR A 328 22.91 -5.13 -8.20
CA TYR A 328 24.05 -5.43 -9.08
C TYR A 328 25.10 -6.29 -8.38
N PHE A 329 25.54 -5.91 -7.18
CA PHE A 329 26.63 -6.60 -6.48
C PHE A 329 26.18 -7.87 -5.76
N PHE A 330 24.95 -7.90 -5.25
CA PHE A 330 24.45 -8.98 -4.42
C PHE A 330 23.36 -9.82 -5.10
N GLY A 331 23.17 -9.68 -6.42
CA GLY A 331 22.09 -10.34 -7.17
C GLY A 331 22.03 -11.85 -6.96
N ASN A 332 23.14 -12.54 -7.10
CA ASN A 332 23.19 -14.00 -6.91
C ASN A 332 22.81 -14.43 -5.48
N TYR A 333 23.25 -13.66 -4.48
CA TYR A 333 22.87 -13.92 -3.08
C TYR A 333 21.40 -13.66 -2.84
N LEU A 334 20.87 -12.58 -3.39
CA LEU A 334 19.45 -12.24 -3.29
C LEU A 334 18.59 -13.33 -3.93
N ILE A 335 18.92 -13.79 -5.14
CA ILE A 335 18.21 -14.87 -5.81
C ILE A 335 18.27 -16.15 -4.95
N ALA A 336 19.42 -16.46 -4.35
CA ALA A 336 19.60 -17.63 -3.51
C ALA A 336 18.77 -17.61 -2.22
N ILE A 337 18.43 -16.43 -1.69
CA ILE A 337 17.55 -16.28 -0.53
C ILE A 337 16.12 -16.72 -0.86
N PHE A 338 15.65 -16.49 -2.10
CA PHE A 338 14.27 -16.80 -2.48
C PHE A 338 14.03 -18.23 -2.92
N THR A 339 15.04 -18.92 -3.47
CA THR A 339 14.87 -20.28 -3.97
C THR A 339 16.18 -21.05 -4.07
N ASP A 340 16.13 -22.36 -3.80
CA ASP A 340 17.22 -23.32 -4.04
C ASP A 340 17.06 -24.04 -5.38
N ILE A 341 15.93 -23.90 -6.05
CA ILE A 341 15.61 -24.59 -7.29
C ILE A 341 16.44 -23.99 -8.44
N LYS A 342 17.35 -24.80 -9.00
CA LYS A 342 18.33 -24.36 -10.01
C LYS A 342 17.69 -23.69 -11.22
N ILE A 343 16.57 -24.24 -11.74
CA ILE A 343 15.89 -23.69 -12.92
C ILE A 343 15.33 -22.28 -12.63
N LEU A 344 14.75 -22.04 -11.44
CA LEU A 344 14.23 -20.73 -11.07
C LEU A 344 15.35 -19.70 -10.89
N ARG A 345 16.50 -20.14 -10.33
CA ARG A 345 17.71 -19.27 -10.25
C ARG A 345 18.18 -18.86 -11.65
N MET A 346 18.21 -19.78 -12.61
CA MET A 346 18.63 -19.51 -13.98
C MET A 346 17.68 -18.52 -14.66
N LEU A 347 16.37 -18.77 -14.61
CA LEU A 347 15.35 -17.91 -15.21
C LEU A 347 15.37 -16.50 -14.57
N THR A 348 15.52 -16.41 -13.24
CA THR A 348 15.63 -15.11 -12.56
C THR A 348 16.90 -14.37 -12.97
N ALA A 349 18.04 -15.07 -13.08
CA ALA A 349 19.32 -14.48 -13.49
C ALA A 349 19.28 -13.95 -14.93
N GLU A 350 18.58 -14.61 -15.84
CA GLU A 350 18.41 -14.15 -17.23
C GLU A 350 17.77 -12.76 -17.32
N ILE A 351 16.86 -12.45 -16.39
CA ILE A 351 16.12 -11.19 -16.38
C ILE A 351 16.77 -10.16 -15.45
N TRP A 352 17.80 -10.55 -14.70
CA TRP A 352 18.34 -9.77 -13.59
C TRP A 352 18.79 -8.36 -13.98
N ALA A 353 19.26 -8.16 -15.20
CA ALA A 353 19.60 -6.84 -15.73
C ALA A 353 18.38 -5.88 -15.70
N LEU A 354 17.18 -6.38 -16.01
CA LEU A 354 15.94 -5.59 -15.94
C LEU A 354 15.55 -5.32 -14.47
N VAL A 355 15.81 -6.27 -13.57
CA VAL A 355 15.55 -6.10 -12.13
C VAL A 355 16.42 -5.00 -11.53
N ILE A 356 17.69 -4.92 -11.92
CA ILE A 356 18.63 -3.88 -11.45
C ILE A 356 18.13 -2.48 -11.78
N ILE A 357 17.57 -2.26 -12.96
CA ILE A 357 17.08 -0.93 -13.40
C ILE A 357 15.68 -0.61 -12.89
N THR A 358 14.91 -1.61 -12.44
CA THR A 358 13.51 -1.47 -11.99
C THR A 358 13.33 -0.40 -10.90
N PRO A 359 14.15 -0.33 -9.83
CA PRO A 359 14.00 0.71 -8.80
C PRO A 359 14.12 2.11 -9.37
N PHE A 360 15.02 2.34 -10.30
CA PHE A 360 15.21 3.63 -10.95
C PHE A 360 14.01 4.02 -11.82
N ILE A 361 13.54 3.10 -12.67
CA ILE A 361 12.37 3.30 -13.52
C ILE A 361 11.12 3.57 -12.69
N SER A 362 10.88 2.79 -11.64
CA SER A 362 9.69 2.91 -10.80
C SER A 362 9.66 4.17 -9.93
N THR A 363 10.83 4.75 -9.62
CA THR A 363 10.94 5.92 -8.76
C THR A 363 10.07 7.09 -9.24
N LEU A 364 10.07 7.38 -10.54
CA LEU A 364 9.28 8.47 -11.09
C LEU A 364 7.77 8.24 -10.85
N ALA A 365 7.29 7.04 -11.09
CA ALA A 365 5.89 6.68 -10.90
C ALA A 365 5.47 6.78 -9.43
N PHE A 366 6.27 6.24 -8.50
CA PHE A 366 5.97 6.30 -7.06
C PHE A 366 6.04 7.71 -6.50
N GLN A 367 7.09 8.45 -6.88
CA GLN A 367 7.28 9.82 -6.41
C GLN A 367 6.14 10.74 -6.86
N LEU A 368 5.73 10.62 -8.13
CA LEU A 368 4.60 11.38 -8.65
C LEU A 368 3.28 10.98 -8.00
N ASP A 369 3.07 9.70 -7.69
CA ASP A 369 1.89 9.29 -6.92
C ASP A 369 1.81 10.04 -5.59
N GLY A 370 2.90 10.09 -4.81
CA GLY A 370 2.93 10.85 -3.56
C GLY A 370 2.62 12.34 -3.78
N ILE A 371 3.20 12.97 -4.81
CA ILE A 371 2.94 14.37 -5.15
C ILE A 371 1.45 14.59 -5.46
N PHE A 372 0.84 13.74 -6.27
CA PHE A 372 -0.56 13.87 -6.68
C PHE A 372 -1.54 13.53 -5.55
N ILE A 373 -1.19 12.62 -4.62
CA ILE A 373 -1.98 12.38 -3.41
C ILE A 373 -1.96 13.62 -2.53
N GLY A 374 -0.80 14.23 -2.28
CA GLY A 374 -0.68 15.48 -1.53
C GLY A 374 -1.46 16.63 -2.16
N ALA A 375 -1.49 16.68 -3.49
CA ALA A 375 -2.29 17.63 -4.26
C ALA A 375 -3.78 17.27 -4.31
N THR A 376 -4.21 16.09 -3.82
CA THR A 376 -5.59 15.56 -3.92
C THR A 376 -6.10 15.43 -5.36
N LEU A 377 -5.20 15.30 -6.34
CA LEU A 377 -5.49 15.16 -7.78
C LEU A 377 -5.67 13.68 -8.17
N ALA A 378 -6.63 13.02 -7.54
CA ALA A 378 -6.89 11.58 -7.72
C ALA A 378 -7.39 11.21 -9.13
N LYS A 379 -8.03 12.16 -9.85
CA LYS A 379 -8.49 11.97 -11.23
C LYS A 379 -7.32 11.76 -12.19
N GLU A 380 -6.27 12.55 -12.04
CA GLU A 380 -5.05 12.48 -12.84
C GLU A 380 -4.31 11.16 -12.60
N MET A 381 -4.24 10.72 -11.36
CA MET A 381 -3.66 9.43 -10.99
C MET A 381 -4.42 8.26 -11.63
N ARG A 382 -5.75 8.26 -11.54
CA ARG A 382 -6.59 7.26 -12.21
C ARG A 382 -6.36 7.23 -13.72
N ASN A 383 -6.37 8.41 -14.37
CA ASN A 383 -6.18 8.50 -15.82
C ASN A 383 -4.81 7.98 -16.24
N SER A 384 -3.76 8.31 -15.50
CA SER A 384 -2.40 7.82 -15.77
C SER A 384 -2.32 6.30 -15.75
N ILE A 385 -2.86 5.67 -14.71
CA ILE A 385 -2.83 4.21 -14.60
C ILE A 385 -3.72 3.54 -15.65
N MET A 386 -4.89 4.10 -15.94
CA MET A 386 -5.79 3.59 -16.96
C MET A 386 -5.11 3.58 -18.33
N ILE A 387 -4.44 4.69 -18.72
CA ILE A 387 -3.68 4.78 -19.97
C ILE A 387 -2.54 3.75 -19.99
N ALA A 388 -1.75 3.69 -18.90
CA ALA A 388 -0.65 2.75 -18.81
C ALA A 388 -1.12 1.29 -18.85
N CYS A 389 -2.23 0.97 -18.20
CA CYS A 389 -2.86 -0.35 -18.24
C CYS A 389 -3.35 -0.74 -19.64
N LEU A 390 -3.99 0.18 -20.35
CA LEU A 390 -4.42 -0.06 -21.73
C LEU A 390 -3.23 -0.34 -22.63
N ILE A 391 -2.19 0.48 -22.58
CA ILE A 391 -0.98 0.28 -23.40
C ILE A 391 -0.31 -1.04 -23.02
N PHE A 392 -0.19 -1.37 -21.73
CA PHE A 392 0.33 -2.65 -21.24
C PHE A 392 -0.45 -3.83 -21.85
N TYR A 393 -1.78 -3.79 -21.76
CA TYR A 393 -2.66 -4.84 -22.27
C TYR A 393 -2.51 -5.00 -23.79
N PHE A 394 -2.58 -3.89 -24.55
CA PHE A 394 -2.42 -3.93 -26.02
C PHE A 394 -1.04 -4.43 -26.44
N THR A 395 0.03 -4.03 -25.73
CA THR A 395 1.39 -4.50 -26.03
C THR A 395 1.51 -6.02 -25.84
N LEU A 396 0.92 -6.55 -24.76
CA LEU A 396 0.98 -7.99 -24.49
C LEU A 396 0.14 -8.83 -25.46
N GLU A 397 -1.07 -8.36 -25.83
CA GLU A 397 -1.99 -9.16 -26.65
C GLU A 397 -1.70 -9.06 -28.15
N PHE A 398 -1.19 -7.91 -28.62
CA PHE A 398 -1.09 -7.67 -30.07
C PHE A 398 0.35 -7.53 -30.58
N ILE A 399 1.34 -7.34 -29.70
CA ILE A 399 2.73 -7.16 -30.12
C ILE A 399 3.61 -8.33 -29.69
N ILE A 400 3.36 -8.90 -28.52
CA ILE A 400 4.25 -9.87 -27.87
C ILE A 400 3.64 -11.28 -27.84
N ASP A 401 2.37 -11.47 -28.12
CA ASP A 401 1.68 -12.76 -27.95
C ASP A 401 2.42 -13.90 -28.69
N ASP A 402 2.88 -13.68 -29.92
CA ASP A 402 3.67 -14.66 -30.69
C ASP A 402 5.09 -14.90 -30.15
N SER A 403 5.64 -13.98 -29.36
CA SER A 403 6.98 -14.03 -28.76
C SER A 403 6.97 -14.01 -27.24
N LEU A 404 5.90 -14.53 -26.65
CA LEU A 404 5.68 -14.50 -25.23
C LEU A 404 6.75 -15.31 -24.49
N ASN A 405 7.58 -14.62 -23.74
CA ASN A 405 8.56 -15.17 -22.80
C ASN A 405 8.65 -14.30 -21.56
N LEU A 406 9.30 -14.81 -20.53
CA LEU A 406 9.38 -14.16 -19.23
C LEU A 406 10.07 -12.79 -19.31
N LYS A 407 11.09 -12.64 -20.13
CA LYS A 407 11.83 -11.37 -20.33
C LYS A 407 10.94 -10.32 -20.99
N ASN A 408 10.21 -10.67 -22.04
CA ASN A 408 9.29 -9.76 -22.73
C ASN A 408 8.14 -9.36 -21.80
N LEU A 409 7.61 -10.31 -21.02
CA LEU A 409 6.55 -10.06 -20.04
C LEU A 409 6.99 -9.07 -18.95
N TYR A 410 8.20 -9.25 -18.39
CA TYR A 410 8.76 -8.33 -17.42
C TYR A 410 9.09 -6.95 -18.03
N SER A 411 9.54 -6.92 -19.29
CA SER A 411 9.76 -5.67 -20.03
C SER A 411 8.46 -4.87 -20.22
N CYS A 412 7.33 -5.53 -20.46
CA CYS A 412 6.02 -4.88 -20.51
C CYS A 412 5.60 -4.31 -19.16
N PHE A 413 5.95 -4.99 -18.06
CA PHE A 413 5.73 -4.43 -16.73
C PHE A 413 6.55 -3.15 -16.52
N LEU A 414 7.81 -3.11 -16.95
CA LEU A 414 8.63 -1.90 -16.92
C LEU A 414 8.03 -0.79 -17.80
N LEU A 415 7.55 -1.12 -18.99
CA LEU A 415 6.86 -0.19 -19.87
C LEU A 415 5.62 0.43 -19.18
N PHE A 416 4.83 -0.37 -18.48
CA PHE A 416 3.70 0.12 -17.68
C PHE A 416 4.15 1.18 -16.64
N LEU A 417 5.25 0.92 -15.91
CA LEU A 417 5.79 1.87 -14.93
C LEU A 417 6.29 3.16 -15.58
N ILE A 418 6.95 3.07 -16.72
CA ILE A 418 7.44 4.21 -17.49
C ILE A 418 6.29 5.08 -17.96
N ILE A 419 5.29 4.51 -18.60
CA ILE A 419 4.14 5.24 -19.16
C ILE A 419 3.37 5.93 -18.03
N ARG A 420 3.14 5.23 -16.92
CA ARG A 420 2.51 5.81 -15.73
C ARG A 420 3.26 7.05 -15.24
N GLY A 421 4.60 7.00 -15.17
CA GLY A 421 5.43 8.12 -14.79
C GLY A 421 5.36 9.29 -15.80
N ILE A 422 5.45 8.99 -17.09
CA ILE A 422 5.38 10.00 -18.16
C ILE A 422 4.03 10.72 -18.14
N VAL A 423 2.92 10.00 -18.09
CA VAL A 423 1.57 10.61 -18.09
C VAL A 423 1.35 11.48 -16.86
N LEU A 424 1.82 11.06 -15.67
CA LEU A 424 1.75 11.89 -14.47
C LEU A 424 2.61 13.15 -14.60
N THR A 425 3.79 13.04 -15.21
CA THR A 425 4.66 14.20 -15.47
C THR A 425 3.95 15.23 -16.35
N MET A 426 3.19 14.82 -17.38
CA MET A 426 2.40 15.72 -18.22
C MET A 426 1.34 16.51 -17.42
N TYR A 427 0.80 15.90 -16.35
CA TYR A 427 -0.14 16.56 -15.44
C TYR A 427 0.52 17.42 -14.37
N LEU A 428 1.84 17.40 -14.19
CA LEU A 428 2.54 18.07 -13.08
C LEU A 428 2.27 19.61 -13.04
N LYS A 429 2.06 20.24 -14.18
CA LYS A 429 1.67 21.65 -14.26
C LYS A 429 0.40 21.97 -13.45
N ARG A 430 -0.55 21.02 -13.36
CA ARG A 430 -1.78 21.19 -12.58
C ARG A 430 -1.49 21.31 -11.09
N VAL A 431 -0.48 20.58 -10.57
CA VAL A 431 -0.06 20.66 -9.16
C VAL A 431 0.45 22.08 -8.85
N PHE A 432 1.28 22.66 -9.72
CA PHE A 432 1.78 24.03 -9.53
C PHE A 432 0.68 25.09 -9.61
N ASN A 433 -0.32 24.89 -10.46
CA ASN A 433 -1.44 25.83 -10.60
C ASN A 433 -2.30 25.93 -9.32
N LEU A 434 -2.30 24.91 -8.44
CA LEU A 434 -3.02 24.96 -7.17
C LEU A 434 -2.45 26.02 -6.19
N THR A 435 -1.24 26.50 -6.41
CA THR A 435 -0.65 27.58 -5.60
C THR A 435 -0.75 28.96 -6.27
N THR A 436 -1.26 29.04 -7.52
CA THR A 436 -1.33 30.28 -8.30
C THR A 436 -2.75 30.77 -8.59
N ASN A 437 -3.76 29.88 -8.57
CA ASN A 437 -5.13 30.17 -9.02
C ASN A 437 -6.11 30.46 -7.87
N GLN A 438 -5.72 31.33 -6.92
CA GLN A 438 -6.71 31.94 -5.98
C GLN A 438 -6.26 33.34 -5.56
#